data_e3471908c32ba75186db280774e23a6e
#
_entry.id   e3471908c32ba75186db280774e23a6e
#
_cell.length_a   1.000
_cell.length_b   1.000
_cell.length_c   1.000
_cell.angle_alpha   90.00
_cell.angle_beta   90.00
_cell.angle_gamma   90.00
#
_symmetry.space_group_name_H-M   'P 1'
#
loop_
_entity.id
_entity.type
_entity.pdbx_description
1 polymer ?
#
loop_
_entity_poly.entity_id
_entity_poly.type
_entity_poly.pdbx_seq_one_letter_code
_entity_poly.pdbx_strand_id
1 'polypeptide(L)'
;MKIEIRNLTKKYKQHLALDHVSFTLAEPKIYGLLGRNGAGKTTFMEILSGQILANSGQITIDGENPFDNQRLTESICLIKEGNNFKKDLKVKHILKIYSYFYPTWDQELADELIDVYKLKLNAKIKTLSKGMESALGIIVGLSSKAPITIFDEPYIGLDAAARKKFYEILLEEYEAEKRTIIFSTHLIDEVSLLFEEVLILQDGKLVLKEEADELRTNTYAVSGVEQEVADFIADKEVIQQKQLAGMMTAYVYGDMEKAKNAGLSVEGVPIQELMIYLTESNKGA
;
A
#
# COMPACT_ATOMS: atom_id res chain seq x y z
N MET A 1 -9.23 -13.79 -5.77
CA MET A 1 -8.01 -14.63 -5.96
C MET A 1 -7.22 -14.63 -4.65
N LYS A 2 -6.82 -15.81 -4.15
CA LYS A 2 -6.02 -15.95 -2.94
C LYS A 2 -4.52 -15.85 -3.26
N ILE A 3 -3.80 -14.98 -2.55
CA ILE A 3 -2.36 -14.79 -2.72
C ILE A 3 -1.68 -15.38 -1.47
N GLU A 4 -0.79 -16.35 -1.66
CA GLU A 4 -0.03 -16.99 -0.57
C GLU A 4 1.46 -16.74 -0.75
N ILE A 5 2.09 -16.25 0.31
CA ILE A 5 3.52 -15.96 0.36
C ILE A 5 4.12 -16.82 1.47
N ARG A 6 5.18 -17.60 1.17
CA ARG A 6 5.82 -18.52 2.13
C ARG A 6 7.34 -18.36 2.06
N ASN A 7 7.92 -17.85 3.13
CA ASN A 7 9.37 -17.66 3.32
C ASN A 7 10.05 -16.96 2.12
N LEU A 8 9.36 -15.97 1.54
CA LEU A 8 9.79 -15.29 0.33
C LEU A 8 11.05 -14.48 0.62
N THR A 9 12.12 -14.75 -0.14
CA THR A 9 13.40 -14.07 0.01
C THR A 9 13.88 -13.54 -1.33
N LYS A 10 14.30 -12.27 -1.35
CA LYS A 10 14.93 -11.64 -2.52
C LYS A 10 16.18 -10.90 -2.14
N LYS A 11 17.27 -11.20 -2.84
CA LYS A 11 18.59 -10.60 -2.64
C LYS A 11 19.10 -9.96 -3.93
N TYR A 12 19.59 -8.73 -3.84
CA TYR A 12 20.32 -8.03 -4.90
C TYR A 12 21.77 -7.84 -4.47
N LYS A 13 22.68 -8.62 -5.03
CA LYS A 13 24.09 -8.66 -4.61
C LYS A 13 24.21 -8.94 -3.11
N GLN A 14 24.61 -7.92 -2.33
CA GLN A 14 24.74 -8.01 -0.86
C GLN A 14 23.49 -7.54 -0.11
N HIS A 15 22.56 -6.85 -0.77
CA HIS A 15 21.36 -6.29 -0.14
C HIS A 15 20.23 -7.32 -0.15
N LEU A 16 19.67 -7.59 1.03
CA LEU A 16 18.50 -8.46 1.22
C LEU A 16 17.24 -7.58 1.19
N ALA A 17 16.56 -7.59 0.04
CA ALA A 17 15.38 -6.75 -0.17
C ALA A 17 14.09 -7.35 0.43
N LEU A 18 14.01 -8.71 0.50
CA LEU A 18 12.97 -9.43 1.24
C LEU A 18 13.65 -10.57 2.00
N ASP A 19 13.27 -10.77 3.26
CA ASP A 19 13.87 -11.72 4.19
C ASP A 19 12.80 -12.61 4.82
N HIS A 20 12.58 -13.81 4.26
CA HIS A 20 11.66 -14.84 4.75
C HIS A 20 10.23 -14.34 4.99
N VAL A 21 9.73 -13.45 4.14
CA VAL A 21 8.38 -12.87 4.25
C VAL A 21 7.33 -13.95 4.05
N SER A 22 6.37 -14.05 4.98
CA SER A 22 5.27 -15.02 4.91
C SER A 22 3.96 -14.37 5.35
N PHE A 23 2.94 -14.42 4.49
CA PHE A 23 1.55 -14.01 4.79
C PHE A 23 0.61 -14.48 3.69
N THR A 24 -0.69 -14.30 3.92
CA THR A 24 -1.74 -14.61 2.94
C THR A 24 -2.68 -13.43 2.80
N LEU A 25 -3.04 -13.09 1.56
CA LEU A 25 -4.16 -12.21 1.24
C LEU A 25 -5.27 -13.11 0.69
N ALA A 26 -6.30 -13.33 1.52
CA ALA A 26 -7.31 -14.35 1.23
C ALA A 26 -8.53 -13.79 0.48
N GLU A 27 -8.84 -12.52 0.69
CA GLU A 27 -10.07 -11.89 0.23
C GLU A 27 -9.79 -10.69 -0.68
N PRO A 28 -10.73 -10.32 -1.56
CA PRO A 28 -10.66 -9.06 -2.28
C PRO A 28 -10.83 -7.90 -1.29
N LYS A 29 -9.75 -7.17 -1.02
CA LYS A 29 -9.69 -6.02 -0.13
C LYS A 29 -8.79 -4.92 -0.70
N ILE A 30 -8.91 -3.71 -0.19
CA ILE A 30 -7.90 -2.66 -0.37
C ILE A 30 -6.83 -2.84 0.72
N TYR A 31 -5.67 -3.34 0.30
CA TYR A 31 -4.51 -3.58 1.16
C TYR A 31 -3.56 -2.39 1.13
N GLY A 32 -3.26 -1.81 2.30
CA GLY A 32 -2.19 -0.84 2.44
C GLY A 32 -0.85 -1.54 2.63
N LEU A 33 0.08 -1.42 1.67
CA LEU A 33 1.45 -1.92 1.80
C LEU A 33 2.37 -0.78 2.21
N LEU A 34 2.67 -0.69 3.50
CA LEU A 34 3.37 0.41 4.13
C LEU A 34 4.82 0.05 4.48
N GLY A 35 5.63 1.06 4.69
CA GLY A 35 7.03 0.91 5.07
C GLY A 35 7.90 2.02 4.48
N ARG A 36 9.06 2.25 5.09
CA ARG A 36 10.03 3.28 4.64
C ARG A 36 10.60 2.93 3.25
N ASN A 37 11.27 3.91 2.63
CA ASN A 37 12.00 3.67 1.39
C ASN A 37 13.08 2.60 1.61
N GLY A 38 13.14 1.62 0.70
CA GLY A 38 14.03 0.45 0.84
C GLY A 38 13.48 -0.70 1.68
N ALA A 39 12.27 -0.61 2.23
CA ALA A 39 11.64 -1.68 3.02
C ALA A 39 11.32 -2.97 2.24
N GLY A 40 11.40 -2.94 0.90
CA GLY A 40 11.12 -4.11 0.04
C GLY A 40 9.78 -4.07 -0.70
N LYS A 41 8.97 -3.01 -0.53
CA LYS A 41 7.62 -2.90 -1.13
C LYS A 41 7.61 -3.13 -2.65
N THR A 42 8.37 -2.34 -3.41
CA THR A 42 8.45 -2.47 -4.87
C THR A 42 8.95 -3.86 -5.29
N THR A 43 9.96 -4.40 -4.58
CA THR A 43 10.46 -5.76 -4.84
C THR A 43 9.37 -6.82 -4.65
N PHE A 44 8.59 -6.71 -3.57
CA PHE A 44 7.46 -7.61 -3.33
C PHE A 44 6.43 -7.52 -4.46
N MET A 45 6.03 -6.30 -4.85
CA MET A 45 5.05 -6.09 -5.91
C MET A 45 5.53 -6.58 -7.28
N GLU A 46 6.82 -6.43 -7.59
CA GLU A 46 7.41 -6.95 -8.83
C GLU A 46 7.47 -8.49 -8.86
N ILE A 47 7.70 -9.15 -7.71
CA ILE A 47 7.62 -10.62 -7.64
C ILE A 47 6.16 -11.07 -7.76
N LEU A 48 5.23 -10.42 -7.07
CA LEU A 48 3.80 -10.73 -7.14
C LEU A 48 3.24 -10.59 -8.56
N SER A 49 3.69 -9.58 -9.29
CA SER A 49 3.29 -9.37 -10.69
C SER A 49 4.06 -10.23 -11.70
N GLY A 50 4.92 -11.14 -11.23
CA GLY A 50 5.70 -12.03 -12.10
C GLY A 50 6.81 -11.34 -12.90
N GLN A 51 7.15 -10.07 -12.60
CA GLN A 51 8.21 -9.35 -13.33
C GLN A 51 9.63 -9.82 -12.96
N ILE A 52 9.82 -10.29 -11.72
CA ILE A 52 11.10 -10.82 -11.24
C ILE A 52 10.88 -12.09 -10.41
N LEU A 53 11.91 -12.95 -10.36
CA LEU A 53 11.93 -14.15 -9.52
C LEU A 53 12.44 -13.84 -8.11
N ALA A 54 11.90 -14.53 -7.11
CA ALA A 54 12.50 -14.64 -5.78
C ALA A 54 13.78 -15.49 -5.82
N ASN A 55 14.65 -15.33 -4.81
CA ASN A 55 15.82 -16.21 -4.64
C ASN A 55 15.44 -17.53 -3.95
N SER A 56 14.49 -17.47 -3.01
CA SER A 56 13.93 -18.64 -2.32
C SER A 56 12.55 -18.33 -1.77
N GLY A 57 11.87 -19.37 -1.27
CA GLY A 57 10.48 -19.29 -0.86
C GLY A 57 9.53 -19.40 -2.04
N GLN A 58 8.26 -19.12 -1.79
CA GLN A 58 7.19 -19.26 -2.79
C GLN A 58 6.22 -18.09 -2.71
N ILE A 59 5.71 -17.71 -3.88
CA ILE A 59 4.51 -16.87 -4.03
C ILE A 59 3.57 -17.59 -4.98
N THR A 60 2.30 -17.69 -4.60
CA THR A 60 1.29 -18.31 -5.44
C THR A 60 0.00 -17.49 -5.42
N ILE A 61 -0.71 -17.51 -6.53
CA ILE A 61 -2.03 -16.93 -6.72
C ILE A 61 -2.95 -18.07 -7.13
N ASP A 62 -3.93 -18.39 -6.29
CA ASP A 62 -4.79 -19.58 -6.42
C ASP A 62 -3.98 -20.88 -6.65
N GLY A 63 -2.82 -20.99 -5.97
CA GLY A 63 -1.93 -22.14 -6.04
C GLY A 63 -0.92 -22.12 -7.20
N GLU A 64 -0.99 -21.19 -8.15
CA GLU A 64 -0.08 -21.08 -9.28
C GLU A 64 0.99 -19.97 -9.09
N ASN A 65 2.20 -20.22 -9.61
CA ASN A 65 3.27 -19.20 -9.59
C ASN A 65 2.98 -18.13 -10.65
N PRO A 66 3.06 -16.83 -10.30
CA PRO A 66 2.82 -15.74 -11.25
C PRO A 66 3.94 -15.55 -12.28
N PHE A 67 5.15 -16.06 -12.04
CA PHE A 67 6.26 -15.93 -12.98
C PHE A 67 6.06 -16.85 -14.19
N ASP A 68 6.23 -16.29 -15.39
CA ASP A 68 6.05 -17.00 -16.69
C ASP A 68 4.67 -17.67 -16.82
N ASN A 69 3.63 -17.03 -16.26
CA ASN A 69 2.25 -17.52 -16.29
C ASN A 69 1.35 -16.49 -16.98
N GLN A 70 1.02 -16.76 -18.25
CA GLN A 70 0.21 -15.85 -19.06
C GLN A 70 -1.15 -15.53 -18.42
N ARG A 71 -1.85 -16.54 -17.91
CA ARG A 71 -3.16 -16.37 -17.28
C ARG A 71 -3.10 -15.40 -16.09
N LEU A 72 -2.10 -15.57 -15.25
CA LEU A 72 -1.92 -14.67 -14.08
C LEU A 72 -1.42 -13.29 -14.48
N THR A 73 -0.59 -13.20 -15.54
CA THR A 73 -0.12 -11.90 -16.04
C THR A 73 -1.28 -11.04 -16.54
N GLU A 74 -2.28 -11.62 -17.20
CA GLU A 74 -3.50 -10.92 -17.63
C GLU A 74 -4.43 -10.55 -16.46
N SER A 75 -4.24 -11.18 -15.30
CA SER A 75 -5.04 -10.95 -14.09
C SER A 75 -4.42 -9.94 -13.12
N ILE A 76 -3.21 -9.44 -13.40
CA ILE A 76 -2.47 -8.55 -12.52
C ILE A 76 -2.10 -7.26 -13.24
N CYS A 77 -2.53 -6.12 -12.73
CA CYS A 77 -2.10 -4.81 -13.21
C CYS A 77 -1.19 -4.14 -12.18
N LEU A 78 0.08 -3.93 -12.52
CA LEU A 78 1.03 -3.19 -11.67
C LEU A 78 1.32 -1.83 -12.30
N ILE A 79 0.98 -0.76 -11.58
CA ILE A 79 1.33 0.63 -11.88
C ILE A 79 2.38 1.08 -10.87
N LYS A 80 3.60 1.34 -11.36
CA LYS A 80 4.73 1.81 -10.55
C LYS A 80 4.80 3.33 -10.52
N GLU A 81 5.60 3.88 -9.61
CA GLU A 81 5.92 5.32 -9.52
C GLU A 81 6.33 5.95 -10.86
N GLY A 82 6.90 5.19 -11.76
CA GLY A 82 7.32 5.65 -13.08
C GLY A 82 7.78 4.52 -14.00
N ASN A 83 8.13 4.89 -15.24
CA ASN A 83 8.56 3.95 -16.27
C ASN A 83 7.55 2.87 -16.66
N ASN A 84 6.26 3.15 -16.48
CA ASN A 84 5.19 2.22 -16.86
C ASN A 84 5.03 2.13 -18.39
N PHE A 85 5.41 3.16 -19.12
CA PHE A 85 5.06 3.31 -20.53
C PHE A 85 6.26 3.62 -21.41
N LYS A 86 6.22 3.09 -22.66
CA LYS A 86 7.25 3.38 -23.66
C LYS A 86 7.17 4.85 -24.10
N LYS A 87 8.24 5.61 -23.88
CA LYS A 87 8.31 7.08 -23.98
C LYS A 87 7.98 7.65 -25.38
N ASP A 88 8.21 6.90 -26.45
CA ASP A 88 7.96 7.36 -27.82
C ASP A 88 6.52 7.09 -28.33
N LEU A 89 5.74 6.33 -27.59
CA LEU A 89 4.34 6.09 -27.92
C LEU A 89 3.45 7.28 -27.53
N LYS A 90 2.29 7.38 -28.17
CA LYS A 90 1.23 8.32 -27.81
C LYS A 90 0.31 7.71 -26.76
N VAL A 91 -0.36 8.56 -25.96
CA VAL A 91 -1.36 8.14 -24.95
C VAL A 91 -2.36 7.17 -25.54
N LYS A 92 -3.00 7.48 -26.67
CA LYS A 92 -3.96 6.58 -27.33
C LYS A 92 -3.39 5.21 -27.71
N HIS A 93 -2.10 5.10 -28.01
CA HIS A 93 -1.47 3.83 -28.34
C HIS A 93 -1.24 3.00 -27.06
N ILE A 94 -0.91 3.66 -25.96
CA ILE A 94 -0.81 3.00 -24.66
C ILE A 94 -2.17 2.41 -24.28
N LEU A 95 -3.24 3.21 -24.24
CA LEU A 95 -4.59 2.74 -23.90
C LEU A 95 -5.01 1.56 -24.78
N LYS A 96 -4.77 1.66 -26.10
CA LYS A 96 -5.08 0.57 -27.03
C LYS A 96 -4.27 -0.70 -26.75
N ILE A 97 -2.99 -0.62 -26.35
CA ILE A 97 -2.18 -1.79 -25.99
C ILE A 97 -2.77 -2.45 -24.75
N TYR A 98 -3.08 -1.66 -23.72
CA TYR A 98 -3.63 -2.20 -22.48
C TYR A 98 -5.05 -2.75 -22.63
N SER A 99 -5.89 -2.15 -23.50
CA SER A 99 -7.22 -2.70 -23.81
C SER A 99 -7.18 -4.05 -24.53
N TYR A 100 -6.10 -4.36 -25.25
CA TYR A 100 -5.91 -5.71 -25.82
C TYR A 100 -5.28 -6.70 -24.83
N PHE A 101 -4.51 -6.17 -23.88
CA PHE A 101 -3.81 -7.01 -22.91
C PHE A 101 -4.71 -7.48 -21.77
N TYR A 102 -5.61 -6.61 -21.29
CA TYR A 102 -6.53 -6.96 -20.19
C TYR A 102 -7.91 -7.36 -20.75
N PRO A 103 -8.33 -8.64 -20.60
CA PRO A 103 -9.66 -9.08 -21.05
C PRO A 103 -10.81 -8.36 -20.33
N THR A 104 -10.54 -7.83 -19.16
CA THR A 104 -11.48 -7.12 -18.29
C THR A 104 -11.49 -5.60 -18.50
N TRP A 105 -10.83 -5.10 -19.56
CA TRP A 105 -10.70 -3.68 -19.83
C TRP A 105 -12.04 -2.95 -19.95
N ASP A 106 -12.19 -1.89 -19.17
CA ASP A 106 -13.35 -1.00 -19.21
C ASP A 106 -13.02 0.26 -20.02
N GLN A 107 -13.56 0.32 -21.25
CA GLN A 107 -13.32 1.43 -22.16
C GLN A 107 -14.09 2.68 -21.75
N GLU A 108 -15.29 2.54 -21.19
CA GLU A 108 -16.12 3.68 -20.76
C GLU A 108 -15.44 4.42 -19.61
N LEU A 109 -14.96 3.67 -18.62
CA LEU A 109 -14.18 4.23 -17.52
C LEU A 109 -12.88 4.89 -18.02
N ALA A 110 -12.17 4.28 -18.97
CA ALA A 110 -10.96 4.87 -19.54
C ALA A 110 -11.24 6.23 -20.19
N ASP A 111 -12.33 6.33 -20.97
CA ASP A 111 -12.72 7.56 -21.66
C ASP A 111 -13.16 8.65 -20.67
N GLU A 112 -13.92 8.31 -19.64
CA GLU A 112 -14.27 9.21 -18.54
C GLU A 112 -13.03 9.77 -17.83
N LEU A 113 -12.10 8.90 -17.46
CA LEU A 113 -10.89 9.29 -16.75
C LEU A 113 -9.94 10.15 -17.60
N ILE A 114 -9.91 9.93 -18.92
CA ILE A 114 -9.16 10.80 -19.85
C ILE A 114 -9.69 12.23 -19.76
N ASP A 115 -11.01 12.41 -19.72
CA ASP A 115 -11.64 13.73 -19.60
C ASP A 115 -11.40 14.34 -18.22
N VAL A 116 -11.54 13.56 -17.14
CA VAL A 116 -11.26 13.99 -15.75
C VAL A 116 -9.84 14.54 -15.62
N TYR A 117 -8.84 13.81 -16.12
CA TYR A 117 -7.43 14.21 -16.04
C TYR A 117 -6.97 15.08 -17.22
N LYS A 118 -7.86 15.41 -18.16
CA LYS A 118 -7.60 16.24 -19.34
C LYS A 118 -6.40 15.79 -20.15
N LEU A 119 -6.23 14.49 -20.33
CA LEU A 119 -5.10 13.93 -21.06
C LEU A 119 -5.29 14.06 -22.58
N LYS A 120 -4.25 14.54 -23.27
CA LYS A 120 -4.23 14.67 -24.72
C LYS A 120 -3.87 13.33 -25.37
N LEU A 121 -4.82 12.65 -26.01
CA LEU A 121 -4.65 11.34 -26.65
C LEU A 121 -3.50 11.28 -27.68
N ASN A 122 -3.22 12.38 -28.38
CA ASN A 122 -2.15 12.46 -29.37
C ASN A 122 -0.79 12.88 -28.80
N ALA A 123 -0.70 13.22 -27.50
CA ALA A 123 0.57 13.55 -26.86
C ALA A 123 1.47 12.31 -26.75
N LYS A 124 2.78 12.48 -26.95
CA LYS A 124 3.76 11.41 -26.68
C LYS A 124 4.05 11.34 -25.19
N ILE A 125 4.26 10.14 -24.66
CA ILE A 125 4.56 9.91 -23.24
C ILE A 125 5.73 10.77 -22.77
N LYS A 126 6.80 10.88 -23.53
CA LYS A 126 7.97 11.72 -23.19
C LYS A 126 7.67 13.22 -23.06
N THR A 127 6.50 13.69 -23.52
CA THR A 127 6.09 15.10 -23.42
C THR A 127 5.11 15.35 -22.28
N LEU A 128 4.70 14.31 -21.56
CA LEU A 128 3.84 14.42 -20.40
C LEU A 128 4.64 14.95 -19.19
N SER A 129 4.01 15.77 -18.37
CA SER A 129 4.53 16.03 -17.01
C SER A 129 4.47 14.76 -16.15
N LYS A 130 5.20 14.73 -15.03
CA LYS A 130 5.16 13.59 -14.10
C LYS A 130 3.72 13.31 -13.64
N GLY A 131 2.96 14.34 -13.28
CA GLY A 131 1.55 14.19 -12.89
C GLY A 131 0.65 13.65 -14.01
N MET A 132 0.87 14.08 -15.27
CA MET A 132 0.12 13.52 -16.40
C MET A 132 0.49 12.06 -16.68
N GLU A 133 1.75 11.67 -16.48
CA GLU A 133 2.17 10.26 -16.61
C GLU A 133 1.57 9.40 -15.48
N SER A 134 1.52 9.93 -14.26
CA SER A 134 0.83 9.30 -13.12
C SER A 134 -0.68 9.15 -13.38
N ALA A 135 -1.33 10.19 -13.88
CA ALA A 135 -2.74 10.13 -14.28
C ALA A 135 -3.00 9.03 -15.32
N LEU A 136 -2.13 8.91 -16.34
CA LEU A 136 -2.23 7.82 -17.31
C LEU A 136 -2.06 6.43 -16.64
N GLY A 137 -1.15 6.31 -15.66
CA GLY A 137 -1.01 5.09 -14.85
C GLY A 137 -2.29 4.74 -14.09
N ILE A 138 -2.89 5.73 -13.43
CA ILE A 138 -4.17 5.57 -12.73
C ILE A 138 -5.27 5.11 -13.69
N ILE A 139 -5.39 5.76 -14.86
CA ILE A 139 -6.38 5.37 -15.88
C ILE A 139 -6.18 3.90 -16.26
N VAL A 140 -4.96 3.50 -16.59
CA VAL A 140 -4.66 2.11 -16.96
C VAL A 140 -4.98 1.15 -15.81
N GLY A 141 -4.56 1.47 -14.58
CA GLY A 141 -4.78 0.63 -13.41
C GLY A 141 -6.27 0.41 -13.11
N LEU A 142 -7.07 1.49 -13.11
CA LEU A 142 -8.50 1.41 -12.84
C LEU A 142 -9.26 0.73 -13.97
N SER A 143 -9.01 1.16 -15.23
CA SER A 143 -9.72 0.64 -16.40
C SER A 143 -9.31 -0.78 -16.80
N SER A 144 -8.17 -1.28 -16.30
CA SER A 144 -7.80 -2.68 -16.51
C SER A 144 -8.83 -3.64 -15.90
N LYS A 145 -9.52 -3.22 -14.83
CA LYS A 145 -10.42 -4.09 -14.02
C LYS A 145 -9.76 -5.43 -13.67
N ALA A 146 -8.42 -5.44 -13.61
CA ALA A 146 -7.68 -6.66 -13.29
C ALA A 146 -8.04 -7.16 -11.89
N PRO A 147 -8.26 -8.48 -11.69
CA PRO A 147 -8.57 -9.07 -10.38
C PRO A 147 -7.61 -8.69 -9.27
N ILE A 148 -6.34 -8.43 -9.62
CA ILE A 148 -5.32 -7.89 -8.72
C ILE A 148 -4.77 -6.61 -9.35
N THR A 149 -5.05 -5.46 -8.74
CA THR A 149 -4.53 -4.17 -9.17
C THR A 149 -3.55 -3.64 -8.12
N ILE A 150 -2.34 -3.30 -8.54
CA ILE A 150 -1.25 -2.87 -7.66
C ILE A 150 -0.86 -1.44 -8.05
N PHE A 151 -0.91 -0.55 -7.08
CA PHE A 151 -0.49 0.84 -7.21
C PHE A 151 0.73 1.12 -6.31
N ASP A 152 1.89 1.33 -6.92
CA ASP A 152 3.12 1.72 -6.22
C ASP A 152 3.35 3.21 -6.37
N GLU A 153 2.98 3.99 -5.35
CA GLU A 153 3.10 5.46 -5.32
C GLU A 153 2.48 6.15 -6.56
N PRO A 154 1.22 5.82 -6.95
CA PRO A 154 0.68 6.18 -8.28
C PRO A 154 0.40 7.67 -8.46
N TYR A 155 0.38 8.44 -7.38
CA TYR A 155 -0.05 9.85 -7.33
C TYR A 155 1.10 10.85 -7.44
N ILE A 156 2.34 10.40 -7.60
CA ILE A 156 3.51 11.28 -7.62
C ILE A 156 3.40 12.30 -8.77
N GLY A 157 3.46 13.59 -8.40
CA GLY A 157 3.33 14.71 -9.34
C GLY A 157 1.88 15.15 -9.61
N LEU A 158 0.88 14.50 -9.00
CA LEU A 158 -0.49 15.02 -8.96
C LEU A 158 -0.62 16.09 -7.88
N ASP A 159 -1.45 17.10 -8.15
CA ASP A 159 -1.88 18.03 -7.11
C ASP A 159 -2.89 17.39 -6.14
N ALA A 160 -3.19 18.07 -5.03
CA ALA A 160 -4.08 17.54 -4.00
C ALA A 160 -5.50 17.26 -4.52
N ALA A 161 -6.01 18.07 -5.45
CA ALA A 161 -7.34 17.88 -6.02
C ALA A 161 -7.41 16.63 -6.90
N ALA A 162 -6.38 16.42 -7.74
CA ALA A 162 -6.28 15.23 -8.59
C ALA A 162 -6.09 13.95 -7.78
N ARG A 163 -5.32 14.00 -6.67
CA ARG A 163 -5.18 12.86 -5.74
C ARG A 163 -6.51 12.52 -5.08
N LYS A 164 -7.20 13.52 -4.53
CA LYS A 164 -8.53 13.32 -3.91
C LYS A 164 -9.50 12.67 -4.89
N LYS A 165 -9.55 13.17 -6.14
CA LYS A 165 -10.41 12.60 -7.18
C LYS A 165 -10.05 11.15 -7.50
N PHE A 166 -8.76 10.81 -7.52
CA PHE A 166 -8.30 9.43 -7.67
C PHE A 166 -8.84 8.52 -6.57
N TYR A 167 -8.74 8.95 -5.31
CA TYR A 167 -9.21 8.15 -4.16
C TYR A 167 -10.73 7.94 -4.18
N GLU A 168 -11.49 8.98 -4.54
CA GLU A 168 -12.94 8.90 -4.71
C GLU A 168 -13.31 7.86 -5.78
N ILE A 169 -12.72 7.95 -6.98
CA ILE A 169 -12.99 7.01 -8.07
C ILE A 169 -12.54 5.60 -7.72
N LEU A 170 -11.36 5.45 -7.11
CA LEU A 170 -10.86 4.14 -6.67
C LEU A 170 -11.85 3.45 -5.73
N LEU A 171 -12.42 4.21 -4.78
CA LEU A 171 -13.41 3.68 -3.84
C LEU A 171 -14.73 3.34 -4.53
N GLU A 172 -15.25 4.23 -5.41
CA GLU A 172 -16.45 3.98 -6.21
C GLU A 172 -16.32 2.71 -7.04
N GLU A 173 -15.20 2.56 -7.74
CA GLU A 173 -14.89 1.38 -8.55
C GLU A 173 -14.70 0.09 -7.75
N TYR A 174 -14.13 0.21 -6.56
CA TYR A 174 -13.96 -0.90 -5.64
C TYR A 174 -15.30 -1.34 -5.04
N GLU A 175 -16.17 -0.40 -4.66
CA GLU A 175 -17.51 -0.73 -4.14
C GLU A 175 -18.42 -1.35 -5.21
N ALA A 176 -18.29 -0.90 -6.47
CA ALA A 176 -19.06 -1.45 -7.58
C ALA A 176 -18.63 -2.90 -7.91
N GLU A 177 -17.31 -3.18 -7.85
CA GLU A 177 -16.75 -4.49 -8.14
C GLU A 177 -15.55 -4.78 -7.24
N LYS A 178 -15.78 -5.57 -6.18
CA LYS A 178 -14.74 -5.94 -5.23
C LYS A 178 -13.63 -6.75 -5.89
N ARG A 179 -12.40 -6.28 -5.81
CA ARG A 179 -11.19 -6.95 -6.28
C ARG A 179 -10.02 -6.68 -5.35
N THR A 180 -8.94 -7.41 -5.48
CA THR A 180 -7.73 -7.15 -4.67
C THR A 180 -7.02 -5.89 -5.19
N ILE A 181 -6.93 -4.87 -4.35
CA ILE A 181 -6.15 -3.66 -4.62
C ILE A 181 -5.02 -3.58 -3.60
N ILE A 182 -3.78 -3.56 -4.06
CA ILE A 182 -2.61 -3.34 -3.20
C ILE A 182 -2.09 -1.95 -3.47
N PHE A 183 -2.05 -1.13 -2.44
CA PHE A 183 -1.69 0.27 -2.55
C PHE A 183 -0.48 0.59 -1.67
N SER A 184 0.64 1.00 -2.28
CA SER A 184 1.76 1.51 -1.52
C SER A 184 1.77 3.04 -1.50
N THR A 185 2.08 3.61 -0.34
CA THR A 185 2.05 5.06 -0.15
C THR A 185 2.95 5.50 1.01
N HIS A 186 3.46 6.72 0.88
CA HIS A 186 4.02 7.48 1.99
C HIS A 186 3.07 8.58 2.49
N LEU A 187 1.96 8.85 1.79
CA LEU A 187 0.90 9.79 2.17
C LEU A 187 -0.22 9.05 2.93
N ILE A 188 0.16 8.35 4.00
CA ILE A 188 -0.73 7.41 4.71
C ILE A 188 -1.95 8.14 5.27
N ASP A 189 -1.80 9.34 5.82
CA ASP A 189 -2.91 10.11 6.39
C ASP A 189 -3.99 10.47 5.37
N GLU A 190 -3.61 10.64 4.07
CA GLU A 190 -4.58 10.94 3.02
C GLU A 190 -5.44 9.72 2.63
N VAL A 191 -4.88 8.50 2.75
CA VAL A 191 -5.49 7.29 2.17
C VAL A 191 -5.79 6.18 3.18
N SER A 192 -5.37 6.35 4.42
CA SER A 192 -5.53 5.30 5.45
C SER A 192 -6.97 4.85 5.63
N LEU A 193 -7.95 5.72 5.38
CA LEU A 193 -9.38 5.39 5.47
C LEU A 193 -9.86 4.44 4.35
N LEU A 194 -9.10 4.32 3.26
CA LEU A 194 -9.43 3.38 2.18
C LEU A 194 -8.98 1.95 2.50
N PHE A 195 -8.01 1.77 3.41
CA PHE A 195 -7.47 0.46 3.72
C PHE A 195 -8.42 -0.35 4.57
N GLU A 196 -8.65 -1.60 4.14
CA GLU A 196 -9.36 -2.61 4.93
C GLU A 196 -8.34 -3.46 5.72
N GLU A 197 -7.14 -3.68 5.17
CA GLU A 197 -6.06 -4.40 5.84
C GLU A 197 -4.71 -3.71 5.57
N VAL A 198 -3.84 -3.66 6.57
CA VAL A 198 -2.53 -3.00 6.50
C VAL A 198 -1.41 -4.00 6.69
N LEU A 199 -0.42 -3.93 5.79
CA LEU A 199 0.84 -4.67 5.89
C LEU A 199 1.99 -3.67 6.05
N ILE A 200 2.82 -3.86 7.06
CA ILE A 200 4.00 -3.02 7.29
C ILE A 200 5.26 -3.85 7.04
N LEU A 201 6.06 -3.40 6.07
CA LEU A 201 7.39 -3.95 5.80
C LEU A 201 8.48 -3.05 6.38
N GLN A 202 9.49 -3.69 6.98
CA GLN A 202 10.71 -3.03 7.45
C GLN A 202 11.92 -3.92 7.16
N ASP A 203 12.95 -3.35 6.53
CA ASP A 203 14.22 -4.04 6.22
C ASP A 203 14.01 -5.43 5.58
N GLY A 204 13.03 -5.51 4.68
CA GLY A 204 12.65 -6.73 3.98
C GLY A 204 11.80 -7.72 4.76
N LYS A 205 11.38 -7.42 6.00
CA LYS A 205 10.56 -8.28 6.84
C LYS A 205 9.16 -7.74 7.00
N LEU A 206 8.18 -8.63 7.17
CA LEU A 206 6.84 -8.26 7.59
C LEU A 206 6.85 -8.01 9.10
N VAL A 207 6.52 -6.78 9.49
CA VAL A 207 6.44 -6.36 10.90
C VAL A 207 5.02 -6.48 11.43
N LEU A 208 4.04 -6.15 10.58
CA LEU A 208 2.63 -6.16 10.95
C LEU A 208 1.78 -6.56 9.75
N LYS A 209 0.71 -7.31 10.02
CA LYS A 209 -0.43 -7.56 9.12
C LYS A 209 -1.68 -7.57 9.96
N GLU A 210 -2.56 -6.58 9.78
CA GLU A 210 -3.74 -6.40 10.63
C GLU A 210 -4.87 -5.70 9.88
N GLU A 211 -6.11 -5.94 10.28
CA GLU A 211 -7.28 -5.18 9.82
C GLU A 211 -7.13 -3.70 10.19
N ALA A 212 -7.41 -2.81 9.26
CA ALA A 212 -7.20 -1.37 9.47
C ALA A 212 -8.10 -0.82 10.59
N ASP A 213 -9.31 -1.35 10.74
CA ASP A 213 -10.23 -0.95 11.80
C ASP A 213 -9.76 -1.42 13.18
N GLU A 214 -9.15 -2.61 13.27
CA GLU A 214 -8.54 -3.08 14.52
C GLU A 214 -7.37 -2.18 14.92
N LEU A 215 -6.53 -1.78 13.97
CA LEU A 215 -5.46 -0.81 14.25
C LEU A 215 -6.00 0.53 14.75
N ARG A 216 -7.09 1.04 14.17
CA ARG A 216 -7.70 2.31 14.58
C ARG A 216 -8.35 2.26 15.95
N THR A 217 -8.90 1.11 16.34
CA THR A 217 -9.63 0.93 17.60
C THR A 217 -8.75 0.46 18.74
N ASN A 218 -7.74 -0.35 18.45
CA ASN A 218 -6.88 -1.01 19.42
C ASN A 218 -5.51 -0.35 19.60
N THR A 219 -5.25 0.81 18.95
CA THR A 219 -4.03 1.58 19.20
C THR A 219 -4.37 2.97 19.71
N TYR A 220 -3.76 3.35 20.84
CA TYR A 220 -3.99 4.65 21.44
C TYR A 220 -2.70 5.21 22.07
N ALA A 221 -2.62 6.54 22.14
CA ALA A 221 -1.63 7.26 22.90
C ALA A 221 -2.21 7.63 24.26
N VAL A 222 -1.47 7.37 25.32
CA VAL A 222 -1.80 7.81 26.67
C VAL A 222 -0.74 8.82 27.13
N SER A 223 -1.19 9.98 27.61
CA SER A 223 -0.33 11.08 28.03
C SER A 223 -0.68 11.57 29.43
N GLY A 224 0.33 11.90 30.23
CA GLY A 224 0.18 12.40 31.58
C GLY A 224 1.50 12.60 32.30
N VAL A 225 1.45 12.68 33.62
CA VAL A 225 2.65 12.70 34.48
C VAL A 225 3.39 11.38 34.34
N GLU A 226 4.71 11.42 34.23
CA GLU A 226 5.57 10.26 33.94
C GLU A 226 5.24 9.05 34.82
N GLN A 227 5.10 9.22 36.13
CA GLN A 227 4.81 8.13 37.06
C GLN A 227 3.42 7.51 36.82
N GLU A 228 2.41 8.33 36.58
CA GLU A 228 1.04 7.86 36.35
C GLU A 228 0.93 7.06 35.06
N VAL A 229 1.60 7.52 33.98
CA VAL A 229 1.63 6.80 32.71
C VAL A 229 2.45 5.52 32.84
N ALA A 230 3.60 5.55 33.53
CA ALA A 230 4.43 4.37 33.76
C ALA A 230 3.66 3.27 34.53
N ASP A 231 2.94 3.66 35.59
CA ASP A 231 2.11 2.74 36.35
C ASP A 231 0.96 2.15 35.51
N PHE A 232 0.37 2.99 34.63
CA PHE A 232 -0.72 2.56 33.76
C PHE A 232 -0.28 1.56 32.69
N ILE A 233 0.94 1.70 32.14
CA ILE A 233 1.44 0.85 31.04
C ILE A 233 2.21 -0.37 31.48
N ALA A 234 2.41 -0.57 32.79
CA ALA A 234 3.27 -1.62 33.35
C ALA A 234 2.87 -3.05 32.92
N ASP A 235 1.59 -3.28 32.65
CA ASP A 235 1.01 -4.56 32.22
C ASP A 235 0.57 -4.58 30.76
N LYS A 236 0.94 -3.58 29.94
CA LYS A 236 0.43 -3.38 28.59
C LYS A 236 1.52 -3.57 27.52
N GLU A 237 1.08 -3.91 26.32
CA GLU A 237 1.94 -3.97 25.16
C GLU A 237 2.25 -2.55 24.66
N VAL A 238 3.45 -2.05 24.97
CA VAL A 238 3.92 -0.71 24.63
C VAL A 238 4.64 -0.75 23.28
N ILE A 239 4.13 -0.01 22.30
CA ILE A 239 4.73 0.14 20.98
C ILE A 239 5.91 1.10 21.02
N GLN A 240 5.72 2.25 21.68
CA GLN A 240 6.74 3.31 21.84
C GLN A 240 6.40 4.18 23.05
N GLN A 241 7.42 4.82 23.62
CA GLN A 241 7.23 5.81 24.67
C GLN A 241 8.16 7.02 24.45
N LYS A 242 7.66 8.20 24.80
CA LYS A 242 8.38 9.48 24.74
C LYS A 242 8.28 10.21 26.06
N GLN A 243 9.39 10.73 26.54
CA GLN A 243 9.45 11.50 27.79
C GLN A 243 9.96 12.91 27.50
N LEU A 244 9.28 13.92 28.04
CA LEU A 244 9.68 15.31 27.93
C LEU A 244 9.22 16.08 29.16
N ALA A 245 10.18 16.72 29.86
CA ALA A 245 9.93 17.64 31.00
C ALA A 245 9.01 17.07 32.10
N GLY A 246 9.18 15.80 32.48
CA GLY A 246 8.37 15.12 33.50
C GLY A 246 7.00 14.64 33.05
N MET A 247 6.68 14.78 31.76
CA MET A 247 5.52 14.19 31.11
C MET A 247 5.93 12.99 30.28
N MET A 248 5.07 12.00 30.20
CA MET A 248 5.24 10.83 29.34
C MET A 248 4.05 10.69 28.40
N THR A 249 4.34 10.30 27.15
CA THR A 249 3.37 9.79 26.21
C THR A 249 3.77 8.37 25.84
N ALA A 250 2.89 7.41 26.06
CA ALA A 250 3.08 6.03 25.65
C ALA A 250 2.06 5.65 24.56
N TYR A 251 2.54 4.95 23.54
CA TYR A 251 1.73 4.39 22.45
C TYR A 251 1.53 2.90 22.74
N VAL A 252 0.28 2.50 22.86
CA VAL A 252 -0.09 1.20 23.43
C VAL A 252 -1.03 0.46 22.48
N TYR A 253 -0.82 -0.85 22.37
CA TYR A 253 -1.79 -1.74 21.76
C TYR A 253 -2.73 -2.30 22.83
N GLY A 254 -4.05 -2.12 22.67
CA GLY A 254 -5.06 -2.57 23.61
C GLY A 254 -6.37 -1.79 23.53
N ASP A 255 -7.26 -2.06 24.48
CA ASP A 255 -8.60 -1.47 24.53
C ASP A 255 -8.57 -0.02 25.03
N MET A 256 -8.82 0.93 24.13
CA MET A 256 -8.84 2.38 24.39
C MET A 256 -9.89 2.77 25.44
N GLU A 257 -11.04 2.11 25.48
CA GLU A 257 -12.13 2.45 26.43
C GLU A 257 -11.68 2.21 27.87
N LYS A 258 -10.86 1.17 28.13
CA LYS A 258 -10.28 0.95 29.46
C LYS A 258 -9.29 2.04 29.86
N ALA A 259 -8.57 2.61 28.88
CA ALA A 259 -7.62 3.67 29.13
C ALA A 259 -8.32 5.00 29.51
N LYS A 260 -9.43 5.35 28.88
CA LYS A 260 -10.20 6.56 29.19
C LYS A 260 -10.69 6.63 30.64
N ASN A 261 -10.90 5.48 31.29
CA ASN A 261 -11.33 5.40 32.68
C ASN A 261 -10.21 5.63 33.71
N ALA A 262 -8.95 5.74 33.28
CA ALA A 262 -7.80 5.90 34.17
C ALA A 262 -7.50 7.37 34.55
N GLY A 263 -8.25 8.34 34.03
CA GLY A 263 -8.03 9.77 34.29
C GLY A 263 -6.85 10.41 33.54
N LEU A 264 -6.24 9.65 32.60
CA LEU A 264 -5.17 10.12 31.73
C LEU A 264 -5.74 10.67 30.40
N SER A 265 -4.97 11.51 29.71
CA SER A 265 -5.33 11.92 28.34
C SER A 265 -5.12 10.76 27.38
N VAL A 266 -6.18 10.37 26.65
CA VAL A 266 -6.17 9.22 25.73
C VAL A 266 -6.65 9.66 24.36
N GLU A 267 -5.83 9.40 23.33
CA GLU A 267 -6.10 9.76 21.94
C GLU A 267 -5.82 8.55 21.01
N GLY A 268 -6.57 8.43 19.91
CA GLY A 268 -6.30 7.42 18.88
C GLY A 268 -4.98 7.71 18.16
N VAL A 269 -4.25 6.67 17.78
CA VAL A 269 -2.99 6.80 17.04
C VAL A 269 -3.26 6.68 15.54
N PRO A 270 -2.89 7.68 14.72
CA PRO A 270 -2.96 7.58 13.27
C PRO A 270 -2.08 6.42 12.75
N ILE A 271 -2.54 5.72 11.71
CA ILE A 271 -1.78 4.60 11.10
C ILE A 271 -0.39 5.06 10.64
N GLN A 272 -0.23 6.30 10.20
CA GLN A 272 1.05 6.88 9.82
C GLN A 272 2.03 6.93 11.01
N GLU A 273 1.58 7.39 12.17
CA GLU A 273 2.41 7.42 13.37
C GLU A 273 2.76 6.00 13.84
N LEU A 274 1.78 5.10 13.83
CA LEU A 274 2.00 3.69 14.16
C LEU A 274 3.07 3.07 13.27
N MET A 275 3.02 3.29 11.95
CA MET A 275 4.04 2.83 11.02
C MET A 275 5.43 3.38 11.38
N ILE A 276 5.52 4.68 11.73
CA ILE A 276 6.79 5.30 12.13
C ILE A 276 7.35 4.61 13.38
N TYR A 277 6.54 4.43 14.43
CA TYR A 277 6.99 3.84 15.69
C TYR A 277 7.39 2.38 15.53
N LEU A 278 6.60 1.57 14.82
CA LEU A 278 6.95 0.17 14.54
C LEU A 278 8.24 0.04 13.73
N THR A 279 8.53 1.02 12.85
CA THR A 279 9.75 0.99 12.01
C THR A 279 10.95 1.71 12.63
N GLU A 280 10.79 2.43 13.75
CA GLU A 280 11.88 3.04 14.53
C GLU A 280 12.36 2.16 15.68
N SER A 281 11.46 1.43 16.33
CA SER A 281 11.76 0.66 17.55
C SER A 281 12.77 -0.48 17.35
N ASN A 282 13.00 -0.94 16.14
CA ASN A 282 13.97 -2.02 15.84
C ASN A 282 15.41 -1.56 15.61
N LYS A 283 15.76 -0.29 15.87
CA LYS A 283 17.16 0.20 15.76
C LYS A 283 17.96 0.14 17.07
N GLY A 284 17.40 -0.41 18.14
CA GLY A 284 17.98 -0.40 19.48
C GLY A 284 17.99 -1.74 20.20
N ALA A 285 17.99 -2.89 19.49
CA ALA A 285 18.17 -4.20 20.08
C ALA A 285 19.43 -4.88 19.53
#